data_24dc41c4f6834c73cc4eabf3b8b3e3cc
#
_entry.id   24dc41c4f6834c73cc4eabf3b8b3e3cc
#
_cell.length_a   1.000
_cell.length_b   1.000
_cell.length_c   1.000
_cell.angle_alpha   90.00
_cell.angle_beta   90.00
_cell.angle_gamma   90.00
#
_symmetry.space_group_name_H-M   'P 1'
#
loop_
_entity.id
_entity.type
_entity.pdbx_description
1 polymer ?
#
loop_
_entity_poly.entity_id
_entity_poly.type
_entity_poly.pdbx_seq_one_letter_code
_entity_poly.pdbx_strand_id
1 'polypeptide(L)'
;MYHLNDYARIAREYLALRGEKKLCEGRDSFDFATCASWVRKHHMEEDYLRFEESRLGPRQARESAIHLDISKNQQYYSAVSDQELCDCEGCKNYRKMIRQCCPGLAAYMAQLGMDIEKPYRVSYLEPKNGRLVYDLCFYVAFGECDFAFQKKLDGTELCAALFNPNSGVKEEHNVLQLCWVELPYGEQ
;
A
#
# COMPACT_ATOMS: atom_id res chain seq x y z
N MET A 1 -18.46 -4.29 5.55
CA MET A 1 -17.19 -3.62 5.23
C MET A 1 -16.57 -3.15 6.54
N TYR A 2 -15.29 -3.42 6.78
CA TYR A 2 -14.58 -2.96 7.97
C TYR A 2 -13.81 -1.69 7.64
N HIS A 3 -13.86 -0.71 8.54
CA HIS A 3 -13.17 0.57 8.36
C HIS A 3 -11.78 0.55 9.00
N LEU A 4 -10.90 1.44 8.56
CA LEU A 4 -9.55 1.63 9.13
C LEU A 4 -9.58 1.72 10.66
N ASN A 5 -10.61 2.38 11.21
CA ASN A 5 -10.79 2.50 12.67
C ASN A 5 -11.00 1.15 13.38
N ASP A 6 -11.59 0.15 12.71
CA ASP A 6 -11.77 -1.19 13.30
C ASP A 6 -10.42 -1.89 13.43
N TYR A 7 -9.57 -1.83 12.41
CA TYR A 7 -8.23 -2.39 12.45
C TYR A 7 -7.34 -1.66 13.45
N ALA A 8 -7.41 -0.32 13.52
CA ALA A 8 -6.68 0.45 14.50
C ALA A 8 -7.11 0.11 15.95
N ARG A 9 -8.40 -0.11 16.18
CA ARG A 9 -8.93 -0.55 17.48
C ARG A 9 -8.40 -1.94 17.85
N ILE A 10 -8.46 -2.89 16.91
CA ILE A 10 -7.97 -4.26 17.11
C ILE A 10 -6.47 -4.29 17.38
N ALA A 11 -5.69 -3.50 16.63
CA ALA A 11 -4.26 -3.37 16.84
C ALA A 11 -3.93 -2.84 18.25
N ARG A 12 -4.68 -1.85 18.73
CA ARG A 12 -4.55 -1.34 20.10
C ARG A 12 -4.89 -2.40 21.15
N GLU A 13 -5.98 -3.13 20.97
CA GLU A 13 -6.35 -4.24 21.86
C GLU A 13 -5.25 -5.29 21.92
N TYR A 14 -4.70 -5.67 20.77
CA TYR A 14 -3.64 -6.66 20.69
C TYR A 14 -2.39 -6.21 21.45
N LEU A 15 -1.90 -5.01 21.19
CA LEU A 15 -0.73 -4.46 21.90
C LEU A 15 -0.98 -4.32 23.41
N ALA A 16 -2.17 -3.90 23.82
CA ALA A 16 -2.54 -3.78 25.23
C ALA A 16 -2.52 -5.14 25.94
N LEU A 17 -2.98 -6.21 25.28
CA LEU A 17 -2.91 -7.58 25.81
C LEU A 17 -1.48 -8.11 25.93
N ARG A 18 -0.55 -7.60 25.14
CA ARG A 18 0.88 -7.91 25.22
C ARG A 18 1.67 -7.03 26.18
N GLY A 19 0.99 -6.17 26.94
CA GLY A 19 1.62 -5.27 27.90
C GLY A 19 2.16 -3.97 27.31
N GLU A 20 2.00 -3.75 26.02
CA GLU A 20 2.57 -2.63 25.26
C GLU A 20 1.65 -1.40 25.22
N LYS A 21 0.93 -1.13 26.32
CA LYS A 21 0.01 0.02 26.43
C LYS A 21 0.65 1.35 26.08
N LYS A 22 1.93 1.54 26.45
CA LYS A 22 2.67 2.79 26.20
C LYS A 22 2.83 3.12 24.72
N LEU A 23 2.81 2.13 23.83
CA LEU A 23 2.84 2.35 22.39
C LEU A 23 1.55 2.98 21.87
N CYS A 24 0.46 2.89 22.64
CA CYS A 24 -0.86 3.37 22.29
C CYS A 24 -1.23 4.69 23.00
N GLU A 25 -0.43 5.13 23.98
CA GLU A 25 -0.72 6.31 24.79
C GLU A 25 -0.19 7.59 24.12
N GLY A 26 -0.99 8.67 24.16
CA GLY A 26 -0.56 10.00 23.76
C GLY A 26 -0.50 10.29 22.25
N ARG A 27 -1.07 9.43 21.41
CA ARG A 27 -1.19 9.68 19.96
C ARG A 27 -2.65 9.81 19.56
N ASP A 28 -3.03 10.97 19.06
CA ASP A 28 -4.37 11.23 18.50
C ASP A 28 -4.61 10.37 17.25
N SER A 29 -3.56 9.97 16.54
CA SER A 29 -3.58 8.99 15.45
C SER A 29 -2.74 7.79 15.84
N PHE A 30 -3.37 6.71 16.28
CA PHE A 30 -2.69 5.43 16.43
C PHE A 30 -2.36 4.90 15.05
N ASP A 31 -1.09 4.86 14.77
CA ASP A 31 -0.54 4.37 13.54
C ASP A 31 -0.54 2.83 13.56
N PHE A 32 -1.34 2.22 12.69
CA PHE A 32 -1.33 0.77 12.49
C PHE A 32 0.09 0.26 12.14
N ALA A 33 0.92 1.09 11.50
CA ALA A 33 2.31 0.79 11.23
C ALA A 33 3.12 0.54 12.51
N THR A 34 2.78 1.19 13.63
CA THR A 34 3.40 0.92 14.93
C THR A 34 3.14 -0.51 15.39
N CYS A 35 1.90 -1.00 15.28
CA CYS A 35 1.55 -2.37 15.59
C CYS A 35 2.24 -3.36 14.64
N ALA A 36 2.19 -3.12 13.34
CA ALA A 36 2.81 -3.98 12.34
C ALA A 36 4.34 -4.05 12.52
N SER A 37 4.99 -2.95 12.87
CA SER A 37 6.42 -2.92 13.19
C SER A 37 6.73 -3.71 14.45
N TRP A 38 5.93 -3.57 15.49
CA TRP A 38 6.10 -4.32 16.74
C TRP A 38 5.91 -5.83 16.50
N VAL A 39 4.84 -6.22 15.81
CA VAL A 39 4.50 -7.61 15.46
C VAL A 39 5.67 -8.27 14.71
N ARG A 40 6.20 -7.61 13.68
CA ARG A 40 7.36 -8.10 12.91
C ARG A 40 8.62 -8.21 13.75
N LYS A 41 8.93 -7.20 14.57
CA LYS A 41 10.11 -7.20 15.44
C LYS A 41 10.10 -8.37 16.43
N HIS A 42 8.93 -8.79 16.87
CA HIS A 42 8.76 -9.84 17.87
C HIS A 42 8.34 -11.20 17.26
N HIS A 43 8.32 -11.32 15.92
CA HIS A 43 7.93 -12.53 15.19
C HIS A 43 6.55 -13.07 15.60
N MET A 44 5.58 -12.15 15.75
CA MET A 44 4.22 -12.45 16.24
C MET A 44 3.15 -12.37 15.14
N GLU A 45 3.53 -12.49 13.86
CA GLU A 45 2.64 -12.28 12.72
C GLU A 45 1.45 -13.26 12.75
N GLU A 46 1.72 -14.55 12.96
CA GLU A 46 0.64 -15.54 13.01
C GLU A 46 -0.30 -15.34 14.20
N ASP A 47 0.26 -14.97 15.36
CA ASP A 47 -0.52 -14.72 16.56
C ASP A 47 -1.41 -13.48 16.39
N TYR A 48 -0.87 -12.41 15.80
CA TYR A 48 -1.65 -11.23 15.46
C TYR A 48 -2.77 -11.54 14.46
N LEU A 49 -2.49 -12.31 13.42
CA LEU A 49 -3.48 -12.71 12.42
C LEU A 49 -4.63 -13.50 13.05
N ARG A 50 -4.33 -14.46 13.91
CA ARG A 50 -5.37 -15.23 14.64
C ARG A 50 -6.20 -14.32 15.56
N PHE A 51 -5.57 -13.37 16.22
CA PHE A 51 -6.27 -12.40 17.04
C PHE A 51 -7.21 -11.52 16.21
N GLU A 52 -6.70 -10.97 15.09
CA GLU A 52 -7.49 -10.17 14.16
C GLU A 52 -8.68 -10.97 13.61
N GLU A 53 -8.46 -12.20 13.17
CA GLU A 53 -9.53 -13.08 12.67
C GLU A 53 -10.58 -13.41 13.73
N SER A 54 -10.19 -13.52 15.00
CA SER A 54 -11.14 -13.71 16.11
C SER A 54 -12.10 -12.54 16.30
N ARG A 55 -11.72 -11.33 15.84
CA ARG A 55 -12.50 -10.09 15.96
C ARG A 55 -13.28 -9.76 14.70
N LEU A 56 -12.74 -10.08 13.53
CA LEU A 56 -13.29 -9.70 12.21
C LEU A 56 -13.77 -10.90 11.40
N GLY A 57 -13.58 -12.14 11.88
CA GLY A 57 -13.80 -13.37 11.12
C GLY A 57 -12.64 -13.68 10.15
N PRO A 58 -12.64 -14.88 9.55
CA PRO A 58 -11.57 -15.35 8.67
C PRO A 58 -11.33 -14.36 7.51
N ARG A 59 -10.06 -14.04 7.25
CA ARG A 59 -9.69 -13.15 6.13
C ARG A 59 -10.21 -13.66 4.78
N GLN A 60 -10.21 -14.97 4.56
CA GLN A 60 -10.72 -15.60 3.34
C GLN A 60 -12.24 -15.45 3.13
N ALA A 61 -13.00 -15.27 4.22
CA ALA A 61 -14.44 -15.02 4.16
C ALA A 61 -14.78 -13.52 4.01
N ARG A 62 -13.80 -12.65 4.19
CA ARG A 62 -13.92 -11.22 3.94
C ARG A 62 -13.62 -11.04 2.45
N GLU A 63 -14.63 -11.03 1.59
CA GLU A 63 -14.45 -10.59 0.21
C GLU A 63 -13.79 -9.22 0.26
N SER A 64 -12.53 -9.17 -0.14
CA SER A 64 -11.77 -7.93 -0.25
C SER A 64 -12.32 -7.15 -1.44
N ALA A 65 -13.44 -6.50 -1.21
CA ALA A 65 -14.14 -5.75 -2.24
C ALA A 65 -13.37 -4.46 -2.53
N ILE A 66 -12.99 -4.31 -3.78
CA ILE A 66 -12.53 -3.05 -4.33
C ILE A 66 -13.55 -2.59 -5.38
N HIS A 67 -14.20 -1.45 -5.12
CA HIS A 67 -15.19 -0.83 -6.00
C HIS A 67 -14.74 0.59 -6.34
N LEU A 68 -13.68 0.69 -7.15
CA LEU A 68 -13.12 1.98 -7.51
C LEU A 68 -13.97 2.69 -8.56
N ASP A 69 -14.01 4.01 -8.48
CA ASP A 69 -14.52 4.88 -9.52
C ASP A 69 -13.51 4.98 -10.67
N ILE A 70 -13.65 4.07 -11.63
CA ILE A 70 -12.74 3.93 -12.77
C ILE A 70 -12.64 5.23 -13.56
N SER A 71 -13.79 5.89 -13.81
CA SER A 71 -13.83 7.14 -14.59
C SER A 71 -13.07 8.26 -13.88
N LYS A 72 -13.23 8.37 -12.58
CA LYS A 72 -12.54 9.38 -11.76
C LYS A 72 -11.05 9.11 -11.67
N ASN A 73 -10.65 7.83 -11.51
CA ASN A 73 -9.26 7.44 -11.55
C ASN A 73 -8.62 7.79 -12.91
N GLN A 74 -9.28 7.46 -14.02
CA GLN A 74 -8.81 7.81 -15.36
C GLN A 74 -8.64 9.32 -15.53
N GLN A 75 -9.61 10.10 -15.06
CA GLN A 75 -9.54 11.57 -15.09
C GLN A 75 -8.33 12.08 -14.29
N TYR A 76 -8.14 11.58 -13.07
CA TYR A 76 -7.02 11.95 -12.22
C TYR A 76 -5.68 11.61 -12.88
N TYR A 77 -5.46 10.36 -13.29
CA TYR A 77 -4.19 9.93 -13.86
C TYR A 77 -3.88 10.56 -15.22
N SER A 78 -4.89 10.92 -16.01
CA SER A 78 -4.68 11.68 -17.25
C SER A 78 -4.32 13.16 -17.00
N ALA A 79 -4.73 13.72 -15.88
CA ALA A 79 -4.39 15.08 -15.49
C ALA A 79 -2.99 15.21 -14.85
N VAL A 80 -2.48 14.14 -14.20
CA VAL A 80 -1.12 14.15 -13.62
C VAL A 80 -0.08 14.27 -14.73
N SER A 81 0.63 15.41 -14.75
CA SER A 81 1.70 15.68 -15.70
C SER A 81 3.04 15.09 -15.22
N ASP A 82 3.97 14.86 -16.16
CA ASP A 82 5.32 14.39 -15.83
C ASP A 82 6.10 15.38 -14.95
N GLN A 83 5.74 16.68 -15.01
CA GLN A 83 6.37 17.73 -14.20
C GLN A 83 5.98 17.65 -12.70
N GLU A 84 4.88 17.00 -12.38
CA GLU A 84 4.41 16.80 -11.01
C GLU A 84 5.02 15.53 -10.37
N LEU A 85 5.63 14.68 -11.19
CA LEU A 85 6.26 13.45 -10.72
C LEU A 85 7.70 13.71 -10.28
N CYS A 86 8.14 12.98 -9.25
CA CYS A 86 9.51 13.04 -8.78
C CYS A 86 10.50 12.67 -9.91
N ASP A 87 11.53 13.48 -10.12
CA ASP A 87 12.52 13.32 -11.18
C ASP A 87 13.85 12.71 -10.73
N CYS A 88 13.96 12.23 -9.49
CA CYS A 88 15.13 11.51 -9.02
C CYS A 88 15.37 10.21 -9.80
N GLU A 89 16.61 9.73 -9.81
CA GLU A 89 17.00 8.55 -10.59
C GLU A 89 16.15 7.32 -10.31
N GLY A 90 15.86 7.02 -9.03
CA GLY A 90 15.02 5.88 -8.65
C GLY A 90 13.60 5.99 -9.21
N CYS A 91 12.97 7.16 -9.11
CA CYS A 91 11.62 7.38 -9.64
C CYS A 91 11.57 7.32 -11.18
N LYS A 92 12.59 7.83 -11.87
CA LYS A 92 12.73 7.70 -13.33
C LYS A 92 12.88 6.24 -13.74
N ASN A 93 13.74 5.50 -13.05
CA ASN A 93 13.93 4.07 -13.29
C ASN A 93 12.62 3.29 -13.07
N TYR A 94 11.90 3.59 -11.98
CA TYR A 94 10.59 2.98 -11.71
C TYR A 94 9.65 3.12 -12.91
N ARG A 95 9.40 4.34 -13.35
CA ARG A 95 8.49 4.62 -14.47
C ARG A 95 8.92 3.94 -15.77
N LYS A 96 10.22 3.91 -16.04
CA LYS A 96 10.77 3.28 -17.25
C LYS A 96 10.56 1.76 -17.26
N MET A 97 10.68 1.10 -16.09
CA MET A 97 10.81 -0.35 -16.02
C MET A 97 9.53 -1.07 -15.56
N ILE A 98 8.69 -0.43 -14.73
CA ILE A 98 7.61 -1.12 -14.03
C ILE A 98 6.62 -1.83 -14.96
N ARG A 99 6.18 -1.17 -16.03
CA ARG A 99 5.21 -1.73 -16.97
C ARG A 99 5.75 -2.96 -17.71
N GLN A 100 7.04 -2.94 -18.02
CA GLN A 100 7.69 -4.04 -18.74
C GLN A 100 7.94 -5.24 -17.81
N CYS A 101 8.31 -4.98 -16.58
CA CYS A 101 8.64 -6.02 -15.60
C CYS A 101 7.41 -6.60 -14.90
N CYS A 102 6.30 -5.84 -14.80
CA CYS A 102 5.07 -6.24 -14.15
C CYS A 102 3.85 -6.02 -15.06
N PRO A 103 3.77 -6.70 -16.22
CA PRO A 103 2.70 -6.46 -17.22
C PRO A 103 1.31 -6.85 -16.71
N GLY A 104 1.20 -7.92 -15.95
CA GLY A 104 -0.07 -8.37 -15.37
C GLY A 104 -0.62 -7.37 -14.34
N LEU A 105 0.26 -6.82 -13.51
CA LEU A 105 -0.08 -5.77 -12.56
C LEU A 105 -0.46 -4.47 -13.27
N ALA A 106 0.30 -4.08 -14.31
CA ALA A 106 0.00 -2.91 -15.12
C ALA A 106 -1.38 -3.02 -15.78
N ALA A 107 -1.71 -4.19 -16.34
CA ALA A 107 -3.02 -4.45 -16.93
C ALA A 107 -4.15 -4.39 -15.89
N TYR A 108 -3.93 -4.94 -14.71
CA TYR A 108 -4.90 -4.90 -13.62
C TYR A 108 -5.15 -3.46 -13.14
N MET A 109 -4.09 -2.68 -12.89
CA MET A 109 -4.24 -1.28 -12.48
C MET A 109 -4.94 -0.44 -13.55
N ALA A 110 -4.66 -0.68 -14.83
CA ALA A 110 -5.36 -0.02 -15.94
C ALA A 110 -6.87 -0.33 -15.94
N GLN A 111 -7.30 -1.56 -15.59
CA GLN A 111 -8.72 -1.90 -15.43
C GLN A 111 -9.39 -1.11 -14.29
N LEU A 112 -8.62 -0.70 -13.28
CA LEU A 112 -9.07 0.15 -12.19
C LEU A 112 -9.01 1.65 -12.53
N GLY A 113 -8.64 2.00 -13.77
CA GLY A 113 -8.47 3.39 -14.23
C GLY A 113 -7.19 4.06 -13.74
N MET A 114 -6.23 3.28 -13.24
CA MET A 114 -4.99 3.77 -12.64
C MET A 114 -3.80 3.59 -13.58
N ASP A 115 -2.82 4.48 -13.50
CA ASP A 115 -1.57 4.37 -14.24
C ASP A 115 -0.42 3.95 -13.31
N ILE A 116 0.10 2.74 -13.54
CA ILE A 116 1.19 2.16 -12.74
C ILE A 116 2.48 3.00 -12.79
N GLU A 117 2.68 3.81 -13.83
CA GLU A 117 3.85 4.67 -14.00
C GLU A 117 3.74 5.99 -13.22
N LYS A 118 2.58 6.28 -12.61
CA LYS A 118 2.30 7.54 -11.92
C LYS A 118 2.03 7.38 -10.41
N PRO A 119 2.93 6.73 -9.63
CA PRO A 119 2.84 6.77 -8.19
C PRO A 119 3.09 8.22 -7.70
N TYR A 120 2.32 8.68 -6.73
CA TYR A 120 2.57 10.01 -6.15
C TYR A 120 3.74 9.99 -5.15
N ARG A 121 4.13 8.81 -4.67
CA ARG A 121 5.28 8.63 -3.81
C ARG A 121 5.91 7.26 -4.02
N VAL A 122 7.23 7.24 -4.04
CA VAL A 122 8.04 6.03 -4.17
C VAL A 122 9.10 6.01 -3.08
N SER A 123 9.28 4.86 -2.44
CA SER A 123 10.40 4.57 -1.54
C SER A 123 11.20 3.41 -2.12
N TYR A 124 12.53 3.48 -2.01
CA TYR A 124 13.42 2.44 -2.53
C TYR A 124 14.69 2.33 -1.69
N LEU A 125 15.30 1.15 -1.75
CA LEU A 125 16.53 0.82 -1.04
C LEU A 125 17.75 1.13 -1.94
N GLU A 126 18.94 1.08 -1.37
CA GLU A 126 20.17 1.21 -2.14
C GLU A 126 20.28 0.14 -3.24
N PRO A 127 20.75 0.49 -4.45
CA PRO A 127 20.92 -0.45 -5.54
C PRO A 127 21.88 -1.59 -5.18
N LYS A 128 21.51 -2.83 -5.56
CA LYS A 128 22.35 -4.00 -5.34
C LYS A 128 22.31 -4.93 -6.55
N ASN A 129 23.47 -5.36 -7.01
CA ASN A 129 23.60 -6.32 -8.13
C ASN A 129 22.85 -5.89 -9.41
N GLY A 130 22.90 -4.60 -9.77
CA GLY A 130 22.20 -4.08 -10.96
C GLY A 130 20.67 -4.08 -10.82
N ARG A 131 20.14 -4.12 -9.60
CA ARG A 131 18.70 -4.06 -9.30
C ARG A 131 18.44 -3.02 -8.22
N LEU A 132 17.24 -2.46 -8.27
CA LEU A 132 16.71 -1.52 -7.29
C LEU A 132 15.43 -2.08 -6.72
N VAL A 133 15.36 -2.18 -5.40
CA VAL A 133 14.16 -2.66 -4.67
C VAL A 133 13.33 -1.46 -4.26
N TYR A 134 12.12 -1.40 -4.76
CA TYR A 134 11.09 -0.44 -4.34
C TYR A 134 10.28 -1.08 -3.23
N ASP A 135 10.52 -0.66 -2.02
CA ASP A 135 9.85 -1.21 -0.84
C ASP A 135 8.39 -0.77 -0.74
N LEU A 136 8.08 0.48 -1.16
CA LEU A 136 6.72 1.01 -1.18
C LEU A 136 6.52 1.99 -2.35
N CYS A 137 5.43 1.80 -3.11
CA CYS A 137 4.98 2.76 -4.12
C CYS A 137 3.49 3.05 -3.88
N PHE A 138 3.13 4.33 -3.76
CA PHE A 138 1.78 4.76 -3.35
C PHE A 138 1.02 5.40 -4.50
N TYR A 139 -0.27 5.04 -4.58
CA TYR A 139 -1.19 5.46 -5.62
C TYR A 139 -2.49 6.00 -5.04
N VAL A 140 -3.00 7.09 -5.60
CA VAL A 140 -4.34 7.62 -5.28
C VAL A 140 -5.40 6.74 -5.93
N ALA A 141 -6.46 6.40 -5.19
CA ALA A 141 -7.56 5.59 -5.68
C ALA A 141 -8.90 6.16 -5.20
N PHE A 142 -9.76 6.56 -6.12
CA PHE A 142 -11.11 7.01 -5.82
C PHE A 142 -12.09 5.85 -5.84
N GLY A 143 -13.12 5.92 -4.98
CA GLY A 143 -14.13 4.88 -4.81
C GLY A 143 -14.00 4.16 -3.47
N GLU A 144 -14.55 2.98 -3.36
CA GLU A 144 -14.54 2.18 -2.14
C GLU A 144 -13.44 1.12 -2.20
N CYS A 145 -12.64 1.04 -1.16
CA CYS A 145 -11.60 0.03 -1.00
C CYS A 145 -11.69 -0.56 0.40
N ASP A 146 -11.86 -1.88 0.48
CA ASP A 146 -11.75 -2.57 1.74
C ASP A 146 -10.28 -2.52 2.20
N PHE A 147 -10.08 -2.19 3.47
CA PHE A 147 -8.75 -2.13 4.05
C PHE A 147 -8.00 -3.47 4.03
N ALA A 148 -8.73 -4.58 3.95
CA ALA A 148 -8.15 -5.91 3.76
C ALA A 148 -7.84 -6.24 2.29
N PHE A 149 -8.07 -5.31 1.36
CA PHE A 149 -7.79 -5.54 -0.04
C PHE A 149 -6.32 -5.89 -0.27
N GLN A 150 -6.11 -7.00 -0.95
CA GLN A 150 -4.78 -7.50 -1.31
C GLN A 150 -4.87 -8.29 -2.61
N LYS A 151 -3.98 -8.00 -3.55
CA LYS A 151 -3.88 -8.68 -4.83
C LYS A 151 -2.42 -8.96 -5.17
N LYS A 152 -2.07 -10.23 -5.38
CA LYS A 152 -0.70 -10.60 -5.77
C LYS A 152 -0.65 -10.87 -7.28
N LEU A 153 0.23 -10.17 -7.98
CA LEU A 153 0.44 -10.25 -9.43
C LEU A 153 1.93 -10.04 -9.73
N ASP A 154 2.46 -10.76 -10.70
CA ASP A 154 3.87 -10.66 -11.15
C ASP A 154 4.90 -10.74 -10.01
N GLY A 155 4.60 -11.52 -8.96
CA GLY A 155 5.49 -11.65 -7.79
C GLY A 155 5.45 -10.49 -6.81
N THR A 156 4.71 -9.42 -7.09
CA THR A 156 4.51 -8.28 -6.19
C THR A 156 3.08 -8.22 -5.65
N GLU A 157 2.86 -7.39 -4.65
CA GLU A 157 1.59 -7.27 -3.95
C GLU A 157 1.06 -5.83 -4.04
N LEU A 158 -0.16 -5.70 -4.57
CA LEU A 158 -0.96 -4.48 -4.50
C LEU A 158 -1.97 -4.63 -3.36
N CYS A 159 -1.96 -3.71 -2.42
CA CYS A 159 -2.89 -3.73 -1.28
C CYS A 159 -3.37 -2.33 -0.91
N ALA A 160 -4.42 -2.26 -0.08
CA ALA A 160 -4.79 -1.01 0.57
C ALA A 160 -3.65 -0.57 1.49
N ALA A 161 -3.29 0.71 1.45
CA ALA A 161 -2.20 1.23 2.27
C ALA A 161 -2.58 1.23 3.75
N LEU A 162 -1.64 0.81 4.60
CA LEU A 162 -1.80 0.81 6.06
C LEU A 162 -1.74 2.21 6.67
N PHE A 163 -1.24 3.16 5.92
CA PHE A 163 -1.19 4.57 6.30
C PHE A 163 -1.35 5.40 5.02
N ASN A 164 -1.87 6.59 5.17
CA ASN A 164 -2.08 7.51 4.05
C ASN A 164 -0.99 8.60 4.09
N PRO A 165 0.15 8.42 3.41
CA PRO A 165 1.10 9.49 3.26
C PRO A 165 0.44 10.61 2.46
N ASN A 166 0.69 11.86 2.86
CA ASN A 166 0.08 13.02 2.22
C ASN A 166 0.26 12.98 0.69
N SER A 167 -0.83 12.78 -0.03
CA SER A 167 -0.87 12.73 -1.49
C SER A 167 -0.97 14.12 -2.14
N GLY A 168 -1.26 15.16 -1.34
CA GLY A 168 -1.60 16.50 -1.84
C GLY A 168 -3.02 16.61 -2.42
N VAL A 169 -3.73 15.50 -2.59
CA VAL A 169 -5.11 15.48 -3.11
C VAL A 169 -6.08 15.84 -1.99
N LYS A 170 -6.88 16.90 -2.20
CA LYS A 170 -7.83 17.42 -1.20
C LYS A 170 -9.13 16.61 -1.13
N GLU A 171 -9.47 15.96 -2.23
CA GLU A 171 -10.68 15.16 -2.34
C GLU A 171 -10.51 13.83 -1.59
N GLU A 172 -11.60 13.32 -1.01
CA GLU A 172 -11.59 12.03 -0.33
C GLU A 172 -11.17 10.90 -1.28
N HIS A 173 -10.18 10.14 -0.89
CA HIS A 173 -9.61 9.05 -1.68
C HIS A 173 -9.00 7.99 -0.77
N ASN A 174 -8.85 6.79 -1.32
CA ASN A 174 -8.03 5.74 -0.73
C ASN A 174 -6.60 5.82 -1.26
N VAL A 175 -5.71 5.11 -0.60
CA VAL A 175 -4.35 4.90 -1.09
C VAL A 175 -4.14 3.40 -1.29
N LEU A 176 -3.73 3.04 -2.50
CA LEU A 176 -3.18 1.72 -2.77
C LEU A 176 -1.66 1.77 -2.74
N GLN A 177 -1.04 0.69 -2.31
CA GLN A 177 0.41 0.56 -2.29
C GLN A 177 0.87 -0.72 -2.97
N LEU A 178 1.99 -0.62 -3.70
CA LEU A 178 2.78 -1.78 -4.11
C LEU A 178 3.90 -2.02 -3.11
N CYS A 179 4.13 -3.29 -2.79
CA CYS A 179 5.15 -3.70 -1.85
C CYS A 179 6.19 -4.59 -2.53
N TRP A 180 7.48 -4.28 -2.30
CA TRP A 180 8.60 -5.13 -2.71
C TRP A 180 8.67 -5.41 -4.21
N VAL A 181 8.77 -4.36 -5.01
CA VAL A 181 9.01 -4.45 -6.46
C VAL A 181 10.50 -4.38 -6.72
N GLU A 182 11.07 -5.40 -7.37
CA GLU A 182 12.48 -5.43 -7.73
C GLU A 182 12.65 -5.22 -9.23
N LEU A 183 13.26 -4.11 -9.63
CA LEU A 183 13.43 -3.73 -11.03
C LEU A 183 14.92 -3.67 -11.42
N PRO A 184 15.27 -3.93 -12.69
CA PRO A 184 16.61 -3.67 -13.20
C PRO A 184 16.99 -2.20 -13.00
N TYR A 185 18.27 -1.95 -12.68
CA TYR A 185 18.83 -0.62 -12.46
C TYR A 185 20.25 -0.52 -13.02
N GLY A 186 20.54 0.61 -13.66
CA GLY A 186 21.82 0.85 -14.33
C GLY A 186 21.71 0.82 -15.85
N GLU A 187 22.81 1.03 -16.55
CA GLU A 187 22.86 0.99 -18.01
C GLU A 187 22.53 -0.43 -18.52
N GLN A 188 21.50 -0.53 -19.36
CA GLN A 188 21.25 -1.69 -20.21
C GLN A 188 21.78 -1.41 -21.60
#